data_6652a10de16f474a58d46054f2a791d5
#
_entry.id   6652a10de16f474a58d46054f2a791d5
#
_cell.length_a   1.000
_cell.length_b   1.000
_cell.length_c   1.000
_cell.angle_alpha   90.00
_cell.angle_beta   90.00
_cell.angle_gamma   90.00
#
_symmetry.space_group_name_H-M   'P 1'
#
loop_
_entity.id
_entity.type
_entity.pdbx_description
1 polymer ?
#
loop_
_entity_poly.entity_id
_entity_poly.type
_entity_poly.pdbx_seq_one_letter_code
_entity_poly.pdbx_strand_id
1 'polypeptide(L)'
;SGYLEQAIIELTLEHVRRRSNASVQKYVEARLRGFTNANSRRILNLLASFDSDWRIDMEAYLVDELKDAVDSVVNNRNAIAHGRYSGLTISRVSDYHRRVDRVIDHIAQLVAP
;
A
#
# COMPACT_ATOMS: atom_id res chain seq x y z
N SER A 1 7.12 3.15 2.63
CA SER A 1 8.29 3.21 1.78
C SER A 1 7.92 3.27 0.31
N GLY A 2 8.85 3.71 -0.52
CA GLY A 2 8.62 3.76 -1.96
C GLY A 2 8.25 2.43 -2.58
N TYR A 3 8.77 1.33 -2.03
CA TYR A 3 8.47 -0.02 -2.49
C TYR A 3 6.99 -0.35 -2.33
N LEU A 4 6.42 -0.07 -1.17
CA LEU A 4 5.00 -0.36 -0.89
C LEU A 4 4.08 0.49 -1.77
N GLU A 5 4.31 1.80 -1.81
CA GLU A 5 3.53 2.71 -2.64
C GLU A 5 3.59 2.31 -4.11
N GLN A 6 4.80 2.05 -4.61
CA GLN A 6 4.99 1.69 -6.01
C GLN A 6 4.28 0.39 -6.37
N ALA A 7 4.37 -0.62 -5.49
CA ALA A 7 3.68 -1.89 -5.71
C ALA A 7 2.17 -1.70 -5.80
N ILE A 8 1.59 -0.92 -4.88
CA ILE A 8 0.15 -0.65 -4.87
C ILE A 8 -0.27 0.11 -6.12
N ILE A 9 0.50 1.13 -6.52
CA ILE A 9 0.22 1.90 -7.73
C ILE A 9 0.20 0.99 -8.95
N GLU A 10 1.20 0.13 -9.11
CA GLU A 10 1.28 -0.74 -10.27
C GLU A 10 0.14 -1.76 -10.32
N LEU A 11 -0.23 -2.32 -9.17
CA LEU A 11 -1.34 -3.27 -9.10
C LEU A 11 -2.67 -2.62 -9.48
N THR A 12 -2.94 -1.44 -8.96
CA THR A 12 -4.18 -0.73 -9.25
C THR A 12 -4.23 -0.22 -10.70
N LEU A 13 -3.11 0.25 -11.25
CA LEU A 13 -3.02 0.65 -12.65
C LEU A 13 -3.27 -0.53 -13.59
N GLU A 14 -2.72 -1.70 -13.29
CA GLU A 14 -2.94 -2.89 -14.12
C GLU A 14 -4.42 -3.28 -14.12
N HIS A 15 -5.07 -3.20 -12.97
CA HIS A 15 -6.51 -3.44 -12.88
C HIS A 15 -7.29 -2.48 -13.77
N VAL A 16 -6.93 -1.19 -13.74
CA VAL A 16 -7.59 -0.15 -14.56
C VAL A 16 -7.33 -0.37 -16.04
N ARG A 17 -6.10 -0.72 -16.43
CA ARG A 17 -5.75 -0.96 -17.85
C ARG A 17 -6.60 -2.04 -18.48
N ARG A 18 -6.97 -3.05 -17.72
CA ARG A 18 -7.76 -4.17 -18.22
C ARG A 18 -9.25 -3.85 -18.38
N ARG A 19 -9.73 -2.78 -17.74
CA ARG A 19 -11.17 -2.51 -17.60
C ARG A 19 -11.62 -1.16 -18.10
N SER A 20 -10.72 -0.33 -18.63
CA SER A 20 -11.06 1.05 -18.98
C SER A 20 -10.34 1.51 -20.24
N ASN A 21 -10.84 2.62 -20.81
CA ASN A 21 -10.21 3.26 -21.96
C ASN A 21 -9.02 4.13 -21.56
N ALA A 22 -8.30 4.63 -22.56
CA ALA A 22 -7.08 5.40 -22.34
C ALA A 22 -7.30 6.68 -21.52
N SER A 23 -8.44 7.36 -21.69
CA SER A 23 -8.75 8.58 -20.96
C SER A 23 -8.89 8.31 -19.46
N VAL A 24 -9.60 7.24 -19.11
CA VAL A 24 -9.77 6.84 -17.73
C VAL A 24 -8.44 6.40 -17.12
N GLN A 25 -7.62 5.67 -17.89
CA GLN A 25 -6.29 5.25 -17.44
C GLN A 25 -5.41 6.45 -17.09
N LYS A 26 -5.40 7.47 -17.95
CA LYS A 26 -4.63 8.69 -17.71
C LYS A 26 -5.09 9.42 -16.45
N TYR A 27 -6.40 9.50 -16.26
CA TYR A 27 -6.96 10.16 -15.08
C TYR A 27 -6.53 9.44 -13.80
N VAL A 28 -6.65 8.13 -13.76
CA VAL A 28 -6.27 7.32 -12.60
C VAL A 28 -4.76 7.41 -12.35
N GLU A 29 -3.96 7.32 -13.41
CA GLU A 29 -2.51 7.44 -13.29
C GLU A 29 -2.11 8.77 -12.65
N ALA A 30 -2.73 9.87 -13.09
CA ALA A 30 -2.45 11.19 -12.53
C ALA A 30 -2.83 11.25 -11.03
N ARG A 31 -3.94 10.65 -10.65
CA ARG A 31 -4.38 10.59 -9.25
C ARG A 31 -3.41 9.76 -8.40
N LEU A 32 -2.92 8.65 -8.94
CA LEU A 32 -2.02 7.76 -8.20
C LEU A 32 -0.63 8.35 -7.99
N ARG A 33 -0.22 9.32 -8.79
CA ARG A 33 1.07 9.99 -8.58
C ARG A 33 1.18 10.65 -7.20
N GLY A 34 0.07 11.06 -6.63
CA GLY A 34 0.02 11.65 -5.30
C GLY A 34 -0.07 10.64 -4.16
N PHE A 35 -0.07 9.34 -4.47
CA PHE A 35 -0.18 8.31 -3.44
C PHE A 35 1.16 8.12 -2.75
N THR A 36 1.26 8.67 -1.54
CA THR A 36 2.47 8.61 -0.71
C THR A 36 2.08 8.21 0.70
N ASN A 37 3.07 7.84 1.52
CA ASN A 37 2.87 7.47 2.92
C ASN A 37 1.76 6.43 3.07
N ALA A 38 1.96 5.27 2.41
CA ALA A 38 0.95 4.20 2.33
C ALA A 38 0.74 3.49 3.68
N ASN A 39 0.31 4.24 4.70
CA ASN A 39 -0.09 3.66 5.97
C ASN A 39 -1.43 2.93 5.82
N SER A 40 -1.85 2.21 6.86
CA SER A 40 -3.06 1.39 6.79
C SER A 40 -4.28 2.20 6.38
N ARG A 41 -4.47 3.39 6.94
CA ARG A 41 -5.61 4.25 6.62
C ARG A 41 -5.61 4.66 5.14
N ARG A 42 -4.46 5.06 4.61
CA ARG A 42 -4.35 5.50 3.21
C ARG A 42 -4.57 4.34 2.24
N ILE A 43 -4.09 3.15 2.57
CA ILE A 43 -4.34 1.96 1.77
C ILE A 43 -5.85 1.68 1.72
N LEU A 44 -6.53 1.69 2.86
CA LEU A 44 -7.97 1.44 2.91
C LEU A 44 -8.76 2.49 2.14
N ASN A 45 -8.38 3.76 2.25
CA ASN A 45 -9.03 4.84 1.50
C ASN A 45 -8.84 4.70 0.00
N LEU A 46 -7.64 4.31 -0.43
CA LEU A 46 -7.37 4.07 -1.85
C LEU A 46 -8.24 2.94 -2.38
N LEU A 47 -8.28 1.82 -1.69
CA LEU A 47 -9.08 0.67 -2.11
C LEU A 47 -10.57 1.00 -2.14
N ALA A 48 -11.05 1.76 -1.16
CA ALA A 48 -12.45 2.20 -1.12
C ALA A 48 -12.80 3.08 -2.31
N SER A 49 -11.85 3.83 -2.86
CA SER A 49 -12.11 4.67 -4.03
C SER A 49 -12.30 3.86 -5.31
N PHE A 50 -11.84 2.63 -5.35
CA PHE A 50 -12.04 1.72 -6.47
C PHE A 50 -13.25 0.80 -6.25
N ASP A 51 -13.36 0.23 -5.06
CA ASP A 51 -14.38 -0.79 -4.77
C ASP A 51 -14.54 -0.91 -3.24
N SER A 52 -15.75 -0.67 -2.76
CA SER A 52 -16.03 -0.72 -1.32
C SER A 52 -15.85 -2.14 -0.73
N ASP A 53 -16.06 -3.17 -1.53
CA ASP A 53 -15.84 -4.56 -1.08
C ASP A 53 -14.36 -4.84 -0.84
N TRP A 54 -13.49 -4.23 -1.63
CA TRP A 54 -12.04 -4.32 -1.41
C TRP A 54 -11.66 -3.72 -0.06
N ARG A 55 -12.25 -2.60 0.29
CA ARG A 55 -12.01 -1.98 1.59
C ARG A 55 -12.46 -2.89 2.72
N ILE A 56 -13.64 -3.46 2.63
CA ILE A 56 -14.18 -4.36 3.65
C ILE A 56 -13.27 -5.58 3.85
N ASP A 57 -12.85 -6.20 2.75
CA ASP A 57 -11.94 -7.35 2.80
C ASP A 57 -10.61 -6.93 3.46
N MET A 58 -10.03 -5.84 3.00
CA MET A 58 -8.73 -5.39 3.51
C MET A 58 -8.78 -4.96 4.96
N GLU A 59 -9.88 -4.37 5.42
CA GLU A 59 -10.04 -4.02 6.83
C GLU A 59 -9.96 -5.25 7.73
N ALA A 60 -10.52 -6.36 7.28
CA ALA A 60 -10.47 -7.62 8.03
C ALA A 60 -9.06 -8.23 8.01
N TYR A 61 -8.31 -8.04 6.93
CA TYR A 61 -6.98 -8.60 6.77
C TYR A 61 -5.89 -7.75 7.44
N LEU A 62 -5.99 -6.42 7.28
CA LEU A 62 -4.96 -5.47 7.72
C LEU A 62 -5.17 -5.09 9.18
N VAL A 63 -4.91 -6.03 10.06
CA VAL A 63 -5.07 -5.88 11.51
C VAL A 63 -3.83 -6.37 12.24
N ASP A 64 -3.74 -6.06 13.52
CA ASP A 64 -2.72 -6.54 14.42
C ASP A 64 -1.29 -6.35 13.87
N GLU A 65 -0.52 -7.41 13.74
CA GLU A 65 0.88 -7.33 13.32
C GLU A 65 1.07 -6.85 11.88
N LEU A 66 0.11 -7.15 10.99
CA LEU A 66 0.20 -6.68 9.60
C LEU A 66 -0.02 -5.18 9.50
N LYS A 67 -1.02 -4.66 10.21
CA LYS A 67 -1.26 -3.22 10.30
C LYS A 67 -0.08 -2.52 10.94
N ASP A 68 0.44 -3.07 12.02
CA ASP A 68 1.60 -2.52 12.73
C ASP A 68 2.82 -2.46 11.81
N ALA A 69 3.08 -3.51 11.05
CA ALA A 69 4.23 -3.55 10.15
C ALA A 69 4.14 -2.46 9.08
N VAL A 70 2.98 -2.28 8.45
CA VAL A 70 2.78 -1.25 7.43
C VAL A 70 2.96 0.13 8.03
N ASP A 71 2.32 0.41 9.15
CA ASP A 71 2.37 1.73 9.77
C ASP A 71 3.77 2.04 10.29
N SER A 72 4.47 1.04 10.83
CA SER A 72 5.84 1.20 11.34
C SER A 72 6.84 1.48 10.22
N VAL A 73 6.72 0.80 9.09
CA VAL A 73 7.60 1.04 7.93
C VAL A 73 7.45 2.47 7.44
N VAL A 74 6.22 2.97 7.32
CA VAL A 74 5.98 4.35 6.88
C VAL A 74 6.52 5.34 7.91
N ASN A 75 6.24 5.13 9.20
CA ASN A 75 6.68 6.03 10.27
C ASN A 75 8.20 6.05 10.40
N ASN A 76 8.86 4.92 10.31
CA ASN A 76 10.31 4.85 10.43
C ASN A 76 11.01 5.47 9.24
N ARG A 77 10.47 5.30 8.02
CA ARG A 77 10.97 5.99 6.86
C ARG A 77 10.91 7.51 7.06
N ASN A 78 9.79 8.02 7.56
CA ASN A 78 9.62 9.44 7.81
C ASN A 78 10.57 9.92 8.90
N ALA A 79 10.77 9.15 9.95
CA ALA A 79 11.72 9.48 11.02
C ALA A 79 13.16 9.55 10.50
N ILE A 80 13.56 8.62 9.64
CA ILE A 80 14.87 8.63 9.01
C ILE A 80 15.03 9.85 8.11
N ALA A 81 14.02 10.15 7.29
CA ALA A 81 14.05 11.31 6.41
C ALA A 81 14.19 12.62 7.16
N HIS A 82 13.70 12.69 8.40
CA HIS A 82 13.83 13.87 9.27
C HIS A 82 15.04 13.79 10.21
N GLY A 83 15.94 12.83 9.99
CA GLY A 83 17.16 12.69 10.79
C GLY A 83 16.95 12.15 12.20
N ARG A 84 15.82 11.52 12.46
CA ARG A 84 15.52 10.94 13.77
C ARG A 84 15.95 9.48 13.86
N TYR A 85 16.38 9.07 15.04
CA TYR A 85 16.72 7.67 15.30
C TYR A 85 15.45 6.83 15.31
N SER A 86 15.46 5.75 14.53
CA SER A 86 14.28 4.89 14.37
C SER A 86 14.18 3.76 15.40
N GLY A 87 15.33 3.35 15.95
CA GLY A 87 15.38 2.23 16.90
C GLY A 87 15.22 0.86 16.28
N LEU A 88 15.21 0.77 14.95
CA LEU A 88 15.03 -0.51 14.26
C LEU A 88 16.32 -1.33 14.19
N THR A 89 16.21 -2.64 14.44
CA THR A 89 17.27 -3.60 14.17
C THR A 89 17.09 -4.19 12.78
N ILE A 90 18.16 -4.80 12.24
CA ILE A 90 18.10 -5.50 10.93
C ILE A 90 17.04 -6.60 10.98
N SER A 91 16.97 -7.36 12.07
CA SER A 91 15.99 -8.42 12.24
C SER A 91 14.54 -7.90 12.16
N ARG A 92 14.26 -6.78 12.84
CA ARG A 92 12.93 -6.17 12.81
C ARG A 92 12.57 -5.63 11.43
N VAL A 93 13.53 -5.02 10.74
CA VAL A 93 13.32 -4.53 9.38
C VAL A 93 12.97 -5.70 8.46
N SER A 94 13.68 -6.81 8.57
CA SER A 94 13.40 -8.01 7.80
C SER A 94 12.01 -8.57 8.07
N ASP A 95 11.58 -8.62 9.34
CA ASP A 95 10.26 -9.09 9.72
C ASP A 95 9.16 -8.19 9.16
N TYR A 96 9.33 -6.88 9.26
CA TYR A 96 8.38 -5.92 8.70
C TYR A 96 8.28 -6.07 7.19
N HIS A 97 9.40 -6.30 6.51
CA HIS A 97 9.42 -6.49 5.05
C HIS A 97 8.61 -7.72 4.63
N ARG A 98 8.75 -8.82 5.34
CA ARG A 98 7.97 -10.03 5.06
C ARG A 98 6.47 -9.79 5.24
N ARG A 99 6.09 -9.06 6.28
CA ARG A 99 4.68 -8.72 6.53
C ARG A 99 4.13 -7.77 5.48
N VAL A 100 4.92 -6.78 5.08
CA VAL A 100 4.55 -5.86 4.00
C VAL A 100 4.35 -6.63 2.69
N ASP A 101 5.21 -7.58 2.38
CA ASP A 101 5.05 -8.42 1.19
C ASP A 101 3.75 -9.22 1.23
N ARG A 102 3.34 -9.71 2.40
CA ARG A 102 2.05 -10.40 2.55
C ARG A 102 0.88 -9.46 2.28
N VAL A 103 0.97 -8.21 2.70
CA VAL A 103 -0.03 -7.19 2.42
C VAL A 103 -0.11 -6.91 0.92
N ILE A 104 1.02 -6.77 0.25
CA ILE A 104 1.09 -6.56 -1.20
C ILE A 104 0.46 -7.75 -1.93
N ASP A 105 0.79 -8.97 -1.53
CA ASP A 105 0.22 -10.18 -2.14
C ASP A 105 -1.29 -10.24 -1.97
N HIS A 106 -1.80 -9.84 -0.82
CA HIS A 106 -3.24 -9.81 -0.58
C HIS A 106 -3.93 -8.78 -1.48
N ILE A 107 -3.35 -7.59 -1.63
CA ILE A 107 -3.87 -6.58 -2.54
C ILE A 107 -3.86 -7.11 -3.98
N ALA A 108 -2.80 -7.80 -4.37
CA ALA A 108 -2.72 -8.40 -5.70
C ALA A 108 -3.87 -9.38 -5.95
N GLN A 109 -4.25 -10.15 -4.95
CA GLN A 109 -5.40 -11.06 -5.05
C GLN A 109 -6.72 -10.30 -5.18
N LEU A 110 -6.90 -9.22 -4.44
CA LEU A 110 -8.11 -8.40 -4.50
C LEU A 110 -8.32 -7.79 -5.87
N VAL A 111 -7.27 -7.25 -6.47
CA VAL A 111 -7.37 -6.53 -7.76
C VAL A 111 -7.23 -7.44 -8.97
N ALA A 112 -6.96 -8.70 -8.78
CA ALA A 112 -6.84 -9.67 -9.88
C ALA A 112 -8.18 -9.83 -10.61
N PRO A 113 -8.12 -10.19 -11.91
CA PRO A 113 -9.36 -10.40 -12.69
C PRO A 113 -10.20 -11.56 -12.18
#